data_9304cf2fa639dceb4c6825f0c28f8e7b
#
_entry.id   9304cf2fa639dceb4c6825f0c28f8e7b
#
_cell.length_a   1.000
_cell.length_b   1.000
_cell.length_c   1.000
_cell.angle_alpha   90.00
_cell.angle_beta   90.00
_cell.angle_gamma   90.00
#
_symmetry.space_group_name_H-M   'P 1'
#
loop_
_entity.id
_entity.type
_entity.pdbx_description
1 polymer ?
#
loop_
_entity_poly.entity_id
_entity_poly.type
_entity_poly.pdbx_seq_one_letter_code
_entity_poly.pdbx_strand_id
1 'polypeptide(L)'
;MSLIIRIFRKRIFWLLVGFSFSLSGQNLGRGINLGNMFEAPSEAAWGNPYKEAYIGQIADLGFQHIRVPIRWDVAERTQLTPPYNVNPQFLARIKSVVDLAISKHLYVIINMHHHEELFTNPAASKARFISQWQQIATYFKGYDNHLYFEVLNEPHDALTPELWNTYFAEALAEIRKTNPYRKVLLGTASYGGPAGVRDLNPPKDPNLILSVHYYSPFNFTHQGADWAGNKDKYIGTKWEDLAWERDQIIADFDYVIQWAKQHNMPLHVGEFGSYELADIDSRARWTTFIARWLEAQGASWAYWEYSAGFGIYNPLTNTYKTPLVDALLKNPMPAAKVLPTKNLFSLNGQAGWNVNLNSGASANLATVPQGLQVVMSKVTGTGWHIQLTRSGFPLTYKKRYVVKIKAQADKPISITSYLGRSSSPYNAYSSYNNLSIEPNEKEFVFVFTMGEPYDANARMVFDMGTALATVQINSIQVDEVIEEVPLGVEEPKFVNAVFPNPFHDVLQVHGAGERFLRLIDVRGKIIFQQAIQGNQTLDVSQLPAGIYGLQLKAENETFESFKLLKE
;
A
#
# COMPACT_ATOMS: atom_id res chain seq x y z
N MET A 1 -75.70 -19.54 11.53
CA MET A 1 -75.30 -19.19 10.16
C MET A 1 -74.28 -18.01 10.33
N SER A 2 -73.01 -18.36 10.30
CA SER A 2 -71.93 -17.42 10.55
C SER A 2 -71.12 -17.25 9.25
N LEU A 3 -71.08 -16.03 8.77
CA LEU A 3 -70.40 -15.67 7.51
C LEU A 3 -68.97 -15.25 7.84
N ILE A 4 -67.99 -16.01 7.36
CA ILE A 4 -66.57 -15.74 7.54
C ILE A 4 -66.12 -14.79 6.41
N ILE A 5 -65.73 -13.55 6.76
CA ILE A 5 -65.12 -12.60 5.84
C ILE A 5 -63.60 -12.82 5.87
N ARG A 6 -63.04 -13.33 4.78
CA ARG A 6 -61.58 -13.39 4.55
C ARG A 6 -61.10 -12.02 4.05
N ILE A 7 -60.29 -11.32 4.87
CA ILE A 7 -59.60 -10.12 4.44
C ILE A 7 -58.29 -10.53 3.75
N PHE A 8 -58.20 -10.30 2.44
CA PHE A 8 -56.97 -10.40 1.67
C PHE A 8 -56.11 -9.16 1.93
N ARG A 9 -55.03 -9.30 2.68
CA ARG A 9 -53.99 -8.28 2.76
C ARG A 9 -53.13 -8.31 1.48
N LYS A 10 -53.39 -7.38 0.55
CA LYS A 10 -52.48 -7.08 -0.56
C LYS A 10 -51.20 -6.47 0.02
N ARG A 11 -50.08 -7.19 -0.05
CA ARG A 11 -48.75 -6.64 0.15
C ARG A 11 -48.42 -5.79 -1.09
N ILE A 12 -48.43 -4.48 -0.93
CA ILE A 12 -47.88 -3.53 -1.91
C ILE A 12 -46.35 -3.59 -1.74
N PHE A 13 -45.71 -4.20 -2.73
CA PHE A 13 -44.26 -4.18 -2.89
C PHE A 13 -43.91 -2.78 -3.44
N TRP A 14 -43.37 -1.89 -2.59
CA TRP A 14 -42.73 -0.67 -3.03
C TRP A 14 -41.39 -1.07 -3.67
N LEU A 15 -41.35 -1.08 -5.00
CA LEU A 15 -40.08 -1.02 -5.73
C LEU A 15 -39.44 0.34 -5.42
N LEU A 16 -38.49 0.35 -4.50
CA LEU A 16 -37.54 1.44 -4.39
C LEU A 16 -36.66 1.39 -5.65
N VAL A 17 -37.07 2.10 -6.69
CA VAL A 17 -36.19 2.48 -7.78
C VAL A 17 -35.17 3.43 -7.16
N GLY A 18 -34.04 2.86 -6.78
CA GLY A 18 -32.87 3.66 -6.41
C GLY A 18 -32.47 4.49 -7.61
N PHE A 19 -32.81 5.77 -7.61
CA PHE A 19 -32.19 6.75 -8.48
C PHE A 19 -30.72 6.79 -8.07
N SER A 20 -29.88 6.04 -8.78
CA SER A 20 -28.44 6.29 -8.79
C SER A 20 -28.27 7.69 -9.36
N PHE A 21 -28.06 8.67 -8.48
CA PHE A 21 -27.51 9.95 -8.89
C PHE A 21 -26.12 9.64 -9.47
N SER A 22 -26.06 9.43 -10.78
CA SER A 22 -24.82 9.54 -11.52
C SER A 22 -24.36 10.98 -11.33
N LEU A 23 -23.35 11.16 -10.46
CA LEU A 23 -22.55 12.37 -10.46
C LEU A 23 -22.01 12.51 -11.90
N SER A 24 -22.61 13.36 -12.71
CA SER A 24 -22.21 13.63 -14.10
C SER A 24 -20.97 14.55 -14.12
N GLY A 25 -19.97 14.22 -13.33
CA GLY A 25 -18.61 14.67 -13.52
C GLY A 25 -17.93 13.67 -14.45
N GLN A 26 -17.25 14.15 -15.48
CA GLN A 26 -16.51 13.32 -16.41
C GLN A 26 -15.54 12.43 -15.61
N ASN A 27 -15.83 11.13 -15.52
CA ASN A 27 -15.02 10.15 -14.79
C ASN A 27 -13.77 9.87 -15.62
N LEU A 28 -12.57 10.12 -15.08
CA LEU A 28 -11.29 9.81 -15.73
C LEU A 28 -11.13 8.32 -16.08
N GLY A 29 -11.91 7.44 -15.39
CA GLY A 29 -11.84 6.02 -15.62
C GLY A 29 -10.52 5.40 -15.20
N ARG A 30 -10.03 4.45 -16.00
CA ARG A 30 -8.82 3.67 -15.77
C ARG A 30 -7.59 4.38 -16.34
N GLY A 31 -6.58 4.60 -15.53
CA GLY A 31 -5.37 5.28 -15.97
C GLY A 31 -4.08 4.63 -15.53
N ILE A 32 -2.98 5.20 -15.99
CA ILE A 32 -1.64 4.76 -15.65
C ILE A 32 -0.69 5.94 -15.55
N ASN A 33 0.27 5.84 -14.63
CA ASN A 33 1.31 6.83 -14.45
C ASN A 33 2.48 6.58 -15.41
N LEU A 34 3.04 7.64 -16.00
CA LEU A 34 4.34 7.63 -16.67
C LEU A 34 5.44 7.89 -15.64
N GLY A 35 5.55 6.99 -14.65
CA GLY A 35 6.43 7.16 -13.50
C GLY A 35 7.91 6.95 -13.83
N ASN A 36 8.77 7.60 -13.04
CA ASN A 36 10.22 7.61 -13.16
C ASN A 36 10.76 8.21 -14.46
N MET A 37 10.00 9.11 -15.10
CA MET A 37 10.37 9.74 -16.37
C MET A 37 10.63 11.24 -16.21
N PHE A 38 9.56 12.05 -16.10
CA PHE A 38 9.69 13.51 -16.01
C PHE A 38 9.78 14.04 -14.59
N GLU A 39 9.46 13.26 -13.58
CA GLU A 39 9.67 13.62 -12.17
C GLU A 39 11.10 13.35 -11.69
N ALA A 40 11.88 12.60 -12.44
CA ALA A 40 13.31 12.48 -12.22
C ALA A 40 14.02 13.85 -12.37
N PRO A 41 15.18 14.08 -11.73
CA PRO A 41 15.91 15.34 -11.84
C PRO A 41 16.21 15.77 -13.28
N SER A 42 16.49 14.80 -14.16
CA SER A 42 16.50 14.97 -15.61
C SER A 42 15.80 13.77 -16.26
N GLU A 43 15.31 13.91 -17.48
CA GLU A 43 14.73 12.80 -18.23
C GLU A 43 15.78 11.67 -18.33
N ALA A 44 15.44 10.45 -17.98
CA ALA A 44 16.30 9.28 -17.87
C ALA A 44 17.25 9.19 -16.64
N ALA A 45 17.29 10.16 -15.73
CA ALA A 45 18.18 10.09 -14.57
C ALA A 45 17.93 8.84 -13.68
N TRP A 46 16.71 8.34 -13.66
CA TRP A 46 16.33 7.12 -12.91
C TRP A 46 16.20 5.87 -13.82
N GLY A 47 16.84 5.89 -15.00
CA GLY A 47 16.92 4.73 -15.88
C GLY A 47 15.65 4.39 -16.64
N ASN A 48 14.60 5.23 -16.57
CA ASN A 48 13.33 5.01 -17.26
C ASN A 48 12.96 6.18 -18.19
N PRO A 49 13.66 6.38 -19.32
CA PRO A 49 13.37 7.48 -20.21
C PRO A 49 12.01 7.32 -20.89
N TYR A 50 11.31 8.45 -21.07
CA TYR A 50 10.08 8.49 -21.83
C TYR A 50 10.32 8.11 -23.30
N LYS A 51 9.42 7.27 -23.85
CA LYS A 51 9.36 6.92 -25.27
C LYS A 51 7.96 7.22 -25.80
N GLU A 52 7.89 7.89 -26.95
CA GLU A 52 6.60 8.26 -27.58
C GLU A 52 5.70 7.05 -27.86
N ALA A 53 6.32 5.89 -28.18
CA ALA A 53 5.60 4.63 -28.39
C ALA A 53 4.75 4.21 -27.16
N TYR A 54 5.13 4.62 -25.95
CA TYR A 54 4.39 4.27 -24.74
C TYR A 54 2.95 4.80 -24.76
N ILE A 55 2.74 5.99 -25.33
CA ILE A 55 1.40 6.59 -25.43
C ILE A 55 0.47 5.73 -26.29
N GLY A 56 0.96 5.29 -27.47
CA GLY A 56 0.21 4.37 -28.33
C GLY A 56 -0.08 3.04 -27.64
N GLN A 57 0.93 2.44 -27.02
CA GLN A 57 0.80 1.17 -26.29
C GLN A 57 -0.23 1.25 -25.15
N ILE A 58 -0.24 2.35 -24.40
CA ILE A 58 -1.19 2.59 -23.30
C ILE A 58 -2.63 2.73 -23.85
N ALA A 59 -2.80 3.49 -24.92
CA ALA A 59 -4.10 3.63 -25.58
C ALA A 59 -4.61 2.31 -26.15
N ASP A 60 -3.74 1.53 -26.81
CA ASP A 60 -4.07 0.23 -27.40
C ASP A 60 -4.46 -0.81 -26.33
N LEU A 61 -3.92 -0.71 -25.10
CA LEU A 61 -4.35 -1.52 -23.97
C LEU A 61 -5.76 -1.17 -23.46
N GLY A 62 -6.28 0.03 -23.78
CA GLY A 62 -7.60 0.48 -23.38
C GLY A 62 -7.63 1.31 -22.10
N PHE A 63 -6.51 1.87 -21.66
CA PHE A 63 -6.50 2.92 -20.63
C PHE A 63 -7.20 4.17 -21.16
N GLN A 64 -7.83 4.92 -20.27
CA GLN A 64 -8.59 6.12 -20.61
C GLN A 64 -7.84 7.41 -20.33
N HIS A 65 -6.86 7.36 -19.41
CA HIS A 65 -6.00 8.50 -19.12
C HIS A 65 -4.59 8.11 -18.74
N ILE A 66 -3.69 9.07 -18.88
CA ILE A 66 -2.35 9.02 -18.32
C ILE A 66 -2.19 10.11 -17.26
N ARG A 67 -1.43 9.80 -16.21
CA ARG A 67 -0.88 10.81 -15.31
C ARG A 67 0.60 10.94 -15.61
N VAL A 68 1.04 12.18 -15.79
CA VAL A 68 2.41 12.53 -16.12
C VAL A 68 3.03 13.22 -14.90
N PRO A 69 3.75 12.48 -14.06
CA PRO A 69 4.53 13.05 -12.97
C PRO A 69 5.63 13.97 -13.53
N ILE A 70 5.71 15.22 -13.03
CA ILE A 70 6.65 16.21 -13.55
C ILE A 70 7.33 16.96 -12.41
N ARG A 71 8.63 16.99 -12.42
CA ARG A 71 9.45 17.82 -11.53
C ARG A 71 9.77 19.15 -12.20
N TRP A 72 9.30 20.25 -11.63
CA TRP A 72 9.51 21.60 -12.17
C TRP A 72 10.58 22.39 -11.42
N ASP A 73 10.94 22.00 -10.21
CA ASP A 73 11.73 22.78 -9.25
C ASP A 73 13.25 22.78 -9.49
N VAL A 74 13.75 21.98 -10.43
CA VAL A 74 15.19 21.94 -10.74
C VAL A 74 15.62 23.09 -11.66
N ALA A 75 16.90 23.52 -11.53
CA ALA A 75 17.43 24.70 -12.21
C ALA A 75 17.32 24.64 -13.75
N GLU A 76 17.38 23.45 -14.34
CA GLU A 76 17.26 23.24 -15.77
C GLU A 76 15.83 23.45 -16.28
N ARG A 77 14.84 23.37 -15.38
CA ARG A 77 13.41 23.46 -15.70
C ARG A 77 12.74 24.75 -15.23
N THR A 78 13.27 25.36 -14.16
CA THR A 78 12.77 26.63 -13.62
C THR A 78 13.93 27.44 -13.07
N GLN A 79 14.00 28.74 -13.40
CA GLN A 79 14.92 29.68 -12.79
C GLN A 79 14.68 29.73 -11.26
N LEU A 80 15.74 29.52 -10.47
CA LEU A 80 15.61 29.42 -9.00
C LEU A 80 15.44 30.78 -8.30
N THR A 81 15.65 31.89 -9.02
CA THR A 81 15.47 33.26 -8.52
C THR A 81 14.34 33.96 -9.27
N PRO A 82 13.73 35.00 -8.67
CA PRO A 82 12.69 35.79 -9.37
C PRO A 82 13.16 36.27 -10.76
N PRO A 83 12.28 36.22 -11.76
CA PRO A 83 10.84 35.94 -11.70
C PRO A 83 10.47 34.44 -11.79
N TYR A 84 11.39 33.51 -11.56
CA TYR A 84 11.15 32.06 -11.56
C TYR A 84 10.65 31.52 -12.91
N ASN A 85 11.24 31.99 -14.00
CA ASN A 85 10.82 31.60 -15.35
C ASN A 85 10.95 30.10 -15.55
N VAL A 86 9.84 29.46 -15.95
CA VAL A 86 9.84 28.07 -16.37
C VAL A 86 10.48 27.98 -17.77
N ASN A 87 11.36 27.01 -17.97
CA ASN A 87 12.08 26.82 -19.21
C ASN A 87 11.11 26.56 -20.38
N PRO A 88 11.09 27.41 -21.43
CA PRO A 88 10.16 27.25 -22.56
C PRO A 88 10.35 25.95 -23.32
N GLN A 89 11.58 25.45 -23.42
CA GLN A 89 11.86 24.18 -24.10
C GLN A 89 11.28 23.00 -23.31
N PHE A 90 11.35 23.05 -21.98
CA PHE A 90 10.73 22.04 -21.13
C PHE A 90 9.21 22.11 -21.19
N LEU A 91 8.60 23.30 -21.18
CA LEU A 91 7.16 23.45 -21.42
C LEU A 91 6.75 22.85 -22.77
N ALA A 92 7.53 23.11 -23.84
CA ALA A 92 7.27 22.53 -25.16
C ALA A 92 7.43 21.00 -25.17
N ARG A 93 8.39 20.47 -24.39
CA ARG A 93 8.57 19.02 -24.22
C ARG A 93 7.36 18.36 -23.57
N ILE A 94 6.86 18.93 -22.47
CA ILE A 94 5.64 18.41 -21.83
C ILE A 94 4.42 18.57 -22.75
N LYS A 95 4.34 19.69 -23.46
CA LYS A 95 3.28 19.89 -24.47
C LYS A 95 3.26 18.79 -25.52
N SER A 96 4.40 18.35 -26.02
CA SER A 96 4.45 17.27 -27.02
C SER A 96 3.89 15.96 -26.49
N VAL A 97 4.09 15.64 -25.21
CA VAL A 97 3.51 14.46 -24.55
C VAL A 97 1.99 14.59 -24.43
N VAL A 98 1.52 15.77 -23.99
CA VAL A 98 0.09 16.08 -23.87
C VAL A 98 -0.61 15.98 -25.21
N ASP A 99 -0.06 16.63 -26.25
CA ASP A 99 -0.63 16.61 -27.61
C ASP A 99 -0.73 15.18 -28.17
N LEU A 100 0.33 14.39 -28.00
CA LEU A 100 0.36 13.01 -28.45
C LEU A 100 -0.70 12.16 -27.73
N ALA A 101 -0.82 12.31 -26.41
CA ALA A 101 -1.80 11.57 -25.62
C ALA A 101 -3.25 11.93 -26.01
N ILE A 102 -3.54 13.22 -26.18
CA ILE A 102 -4.85 13.69 -26.62
C ILE A 102 -5.15 13.21 -28.05
N SER A 103 -4.16 13.18 -28.94
CA SER A 103 -4.33 12.64 -30.29
C SER A 103 -4.67 11.14 -30.32
N LYS A 104 -4.38 10.43 -29.21
CA LYS A 104 -4.77 9.03 -28.96
C LYS A 104 -6.04 8.90 -28.11
N HIS A 105 -6.80 9.98 -27.95
CA HIS A 105 -8.05 10.05 -27.19
C HIS A 105 -7.88 9.76 -25.69
N LEU A 106 -6.68 9.96 -25.13
CA LEU A 106 -6.45 9.86 -23.69
C LEU A 106 -6.70 11.20 -23.00
N TYR A 107 -7.29 11.16 -21.80
CA TYR A 107 -7.20 12.28 -20.88
C TYR A 107 -5.79 12.34 -20.29
N VAL A 108 -5.35 13.53 -19.92
CA VAL A 108 -4.00 13.75 -19.39
C VAL A 108 -4.07 14.54 -18.09
N ILE A 109 -3.41 14.02 -17.07
CA ILE A 109 -3.15 14.76 -15.83
C ILE A 109 -1.68 15.17 -15.86
N ILE A 110 -1.39 16.48 -15.80
CA ILE A 110 -0.04 16.98 -15.51
C ILE A 110 0.00 17.53 -14.09
N ASN A 111 1.12 17.31 -13.40
CA ASN A 111 1.26 17.72 -12.01
C ASN A 111 2.57 18.45 -11.74
N MET A 112 2.71 18.93 -10.51
CA MET A 112 3.98 19.18 -9.87
C MET A 112 4.26 18.01 -8.93
N HIS A 113 5.22 17.13 -9.30
CA HIS A 113 5.42 15.88 -8.57
C HIS A 113 6.36 16.06 -7.37
N HIS A 114 7.55 16.58 -7.62
CA HIS A 114 8.52 16.92 -6.59
C HIS A 114 8.73 18.44 -6.53
N HIS A 115 8.86 18.94 -5.32
CA HIS A 115 9.30 20.29 -5.03
C HIS A 115 9.99 20.29 -3.67
N GLU A 116 11.23 19.79 -3.62
CA GLU A 116 11.95 19.45 -2.40
C GLU A 116 12.07 20.62 -1.41
N GLU A 117 12.36 21.83 -1.92
CA GLU A 117 12.46 23.00 -1.06
C GLU A 117 11.11 23.45 -0.51
N LEU A 118 10.00 23.17 -1.21
CA LEU A 118 8.66 23.47 -0.71
C LEU A 118 8.30 22.58 0.48
N PHE A 119 8.75 21.33 0.46
CA PHE A 119 8.51 20.38 1.55
C PHE A 119 9.36 20.70 2.79
N THR A 120 10.57 21.24 2.61
CA THR A 120 11.50 21.54 3.72
C THR A 120 11.43 22.98 4.21
N ASN A 121 11.17 23.95 3.32
CA ASN A 121 11.06 25.38 3.64
C ASN A 121 9.92 26.02 2.83
N PRO A 122 8.66 25.75 3.17
CA PRO A 122 7.50 26.20 2.41
C PRO A 122 7.43 27.72 2.28
N ALA A 123 7.76 28.48 3.32
CA ALA A 123 7.68 29.94 3.29
C ALA A 123 8.62 30.59 2.25
N ALA A 124 9.85 30.10 2.14
CA ALA A 124 10.83 30.59 1.16
C ALA A 124 10.49 30.18 -0.27
N SER A 125 9.86 29.03 -0.45
CA SER A 125 9.59 28.43 -1.76
C SER A 125 8.23 28.77 -2.35
N LYS A 126 7.32 29.35 -1.54
CA LYS A 126 5.94 29.68 -1.94
C LYS A 126 5.87 30.54 -3.20
N ALA A 127 6.65 31.63 -3.25
CA ALA A 127 6.63 32.54 -4.40
C ALA A 127 7.00 31.84 -5.71
N ARG A 128 7.97 30.92 -5.68
CA ARG A 128 8.37 30.11 -6.83
C ARG A 128 7.26 29.13 -7.23
N PHE A 129 6.69 28.43 -6.28
CA PHE A 129 5.60 27.50 -6.51
C PHE A 129 4.38 28.17 -7.19
N ILE A 130 3.96 29.33 -6.69
CA ILE A 130 2.85 30.09 -7.26
C ILE A 130 3.19 30.63 -8.66
N SER A 131 4.40 31.16 -8.85
CA SER A 131 4.86 31.63 -10.17
C SER A 131 4.92 30.50 -11.20
N GLN A 132 5.35 29.30 -10.80
CA GLN A 132 5.34 28.12 -11.68
C GLN A 132 3.92 27.79 -12.14
N TRP A 133 2.93 27.74 -11.24
CA TRP A 133 1.55 27.47 -11.60
C TRP A 133 0.95 28.56 -12.48
N GLN A 134 1.26 29.81 -12.25
CA GLN A 134 0.83 30.92 -13.14
C GLN A 134 1.32 30.69 -14.57
N GLN A 135 2.59 30.33 -14.74
CA GLN A 135 3.19 30.11 -16.07
C GLN A 135 2.68 28.83 -16.73
N ILE A 136 2.62 27.71 -15.99
CA ILE A 136 2.09 26.43 -16.48
C ILE A 136 0.63 26.62 -16.93
N ALA A 137 -0.22 27.18 -16.07
CA ALA A 137 -1.62 27.39 -16.38
C ALA A 137 -1.81 28.31 -17.61
N THR A 138 -1.00 29.36 -17.72
CA THR A 138 -1.03 30.27 -18.88
C THR A 138 -0.62 29.58 -20.16
N TYR A 139 0.42 28.73 -20.10
CA TYR A 139 0.92 28.00 -21.27
C TYR A 139 -0.11 26.99 -21.79
N PHE A 140 -0.78 26.27 -20.91
CA PHE A 140 -1.76 25.23 -21.24
C PHE A 140 -3.21 25.70 -21.28
N LYS A 141 -3.48 27.01 -21.28
CA LYS A 141 -4.84 27.58 -21.25
C LYS A 141 -5.73 27.19 -22.44
N GLY A 142 -5.10 26.90 -23.60
CA GLY A 142 -5.82 26.61 -24.85
C GLY A 142 -6.35 25.17 -24.97
N TYR A 143 -6.05 24.30 -24.01
CA TYR A 143 -6.55 22.93 -24.02
C TYR A 143 -7.99 22.84 -23.53
N ASP A 144 -8.71 21.88 -24.05
CA ASP A 144 -10.07 21.54 -23.62
C ASP A 144 -10.11 20.67 -22.34
N ASN A 145 -11.20 19.97 -22.13
CA ASN A 145 -11.42 19.11 -20.97
C ASN A 145 -10.64 17.78 -20.99
N HIS A 146 -9.78 17.54 -21.97
CA HIS A 146 -8.90 16.37 -21.97
C HIS A 146 -7.66 16.58 -21.09
N LEU A 147 -7.30 17.81 -20.78
CA LEU A 147 -6.19 18.11 -19.87
C LEU A 147 -6.69 18.45 -18.47
N TYR A 148 -6.06 17.89 -17.46
CA TYR A 148 -6.30 18.10 -16.03
C TYR A 148 -5.02 18.60 -15.36
N PHE A 149 -5.16 19.37 -14.28
CA PHE A 149 -4.02 19.79 -13.46
C PHE A 149 -4.11 19.16 -12.08
N GLU A 150 -2.98 18.68 -11.56
CA GLU A 150 -2.82 18.28 -10.18
C GLU A 150 -1.77 19.19 -9.53
N VAL A 151 -2.20 19.96 -8.52
CA VAL A 151 -1.42 21.09 -8.02
C VAL A 151 -0.09 20.66 -7.39
N LEU A 152 -0.10 19.58 -6.61
CA LEU A 152 1.10 19.00 -6.01
C LEU A 152 0.82 17.53 -5.68
N ASN A 153 1.82 16.67 -5.89
CA ASN A 153 1.73 15.23 -5.72
C ASN A 153 1.37 14.81 -4.29
N GLU A 154 2.30 14.93 -3.37
CA GLU A 154 2.24 14.41 -2.00
C GLU A 154 2.78 15.44 -1.00
N PRO A 155 2.02 16.46 -0.63
CA PRO A 155 2.46 17.43 0.37
C PRO A 155 2.83 16.76 1.69
N HIS A 156 4.02 17.06 2.23
CA HIS A 156 4.54 16.43 3.44
C HIS A 156 5.55 17.30 4.20
N ASP A 157 6.11 16.80 5.26
CA ASP A 157 7.13 17.41 6.12
C ASP A 157 6.71 18.80 6.64
N ALA A 158 7.50 19.84 6.37
CA ALA A 158 7.21 21.20 6.81
C ALA A 158 6.02 21.85 6.09
N LEU A 159 5.58 21.31 4.94
CA LEU A 159 4.34 21.71 4.29
C LEU A 159 3.14 21.05 4.99
N THR A 160 2.81 21.58 6.18
CA THR A 160 1.73 21.04 7.02
C THR A 160 0.37 21.08 6.31
N PRO A 161 -0.65 20.35 6.81
CA PRO A 161 -2.00 20.39 6.25
C PRO A 161 -2.59 21.81 6.16
N GLU A 162 -2.35 22.66 7.14
CA GLU A 162 -2.84 24.05 7.17
C GLU A 162 -2.14 24.90 6.10
N LEU A 163 -0.83 24.73 5.94
CA LEU A 163 -0.09 25.41 4.89
C LEU A 163 -0.51 24.91 3.51
N TRP A 164 -0.70 23.60 3.37
CA TRP A 164 -1.16 23.02 2.13
C TRP A 164 -2.52 23.56 1.70
N ASN A 165 -3.51 23.62 2.59
CA ASN A 165 -4.81 24.22 2.29
C ASN A 165 -4.68 25.66 1.78
N THR A 166 -3.79 26.44 2.39
CA THR A 166 -3.51 27.83 1.97
C THR A 166 -2.85 27.89 0.59
N TYR A 167 -1.80 27.11 0.37
CA TYR A 167 -1.01 27.14 -0.87
C TYR A 167 -1.78 26.56 -2.04
N PHE A 168 -2.59 25.54 -1.80
CA PHE A 168 -3.50 25.00 -2.81
C PHE A 168 -4.50 26.07 -3.26
N ALA A 169 -5.13 26.77 -2.31
CA ALA A 169 -6.10 27.82 -2.63
C ALA A 169 -5.48 28.97 -3.47
N GLU A 170 -4.26 29.37 -3.13
CA GLU A 170 -3.54 30.41 -3.88
C GLU A 170 -3.12 29.92 -5.28
N ALA A 171 -2.61 28.72 -5.41
CA ALA A 171 -2.28 28.13 -6.72
C ALA A 171 -3.52 27.96 -7.59
N LEU A 172 -4.63 27.50 -7.00
CA LEU A 172 -5.91 27.39 -7.71
C LEU A 172 -6.39 28.78 -8.20
N ALA A 173 -6.24 29.81 -7.38
CA ALA A 173 -6.60 31.18 -7.78
C ALA A 173 -5.80 31.66 -9.00
N GLU A 174 -4.49 31.34 -9.07
CA GLU A 174 -3.67 31.63 -10.26
C GLU A 174 -4.13 30.81 -11.48
N ILE A 175 -4.40 29.54 -11.31
CA ILE A 175 -4.91 28.65 -12.38
C ILE A 175 -6.23 29.21 -12.93
N ARG A 176 -7.15 29.66 -12.08
CA ARG A 176 -8.47 30.16 -12.48
C ARG A 176 -8.42 31.44 -13.31
N LYS A 177 -7.36 32.24 -13.23
CA LYS A 177 -7.18 33.44 -14.08
C LYS A 177 -7.18 33.12 -15.57
N THR A 178 -6.66 31.97 -15.94
CA THR A 178 -6.51 31.57 -17.35
C THR A 178 -7.27 30.28 -17.71
N ASN A 179 -7.66 29.48 -16.71
CA ASN A 179 -8.34 28.20 -16.86
C ASN A 179 -9.59 28.11 -15.92
N PRO A 180 -10.62 28.89 -16.16
CA PRO A 180 -11.77 29.03 -15.23
C PRO A 180 -12.55 27.73 -15.04
N TYR A 181 -12.52 26.80 -15.99
CA TYR A 181 -13.27 25.54 -15.97
C TYR A 181 -12.38 24.29 -15.94
N ARG A 182 -11.06 24.44 -15.89
CA ARG A 182 -10.11 23.32 -15.83
C ARG A 182 -10.40 22.45 -14.61
N LYS A 183 -10.52 21.15 -14.82
CA LYS A 183 -10.55 20.20 -13.70
C LYS A 183 -9.18 20.19 -12.99
N VAL A 184 -9.22 20.35 -11.67
CA VAL A 184 -8.01 20.43 -10.83
C VAL A 184 -8.12 19.39 -9.73
N LEU A 185 -7.09 18.54 -9.62
CA LEU A 185 -6.98 17.54 -8.59
C LEU A 185 -6.41 18.16 -7.31
N LEU A 186 -7.09 17.91 -6.21
CA LEU A 186 -6.70 18.28 -4.85
C LEU A 186 -6.16 17.03 -4.14
N GLY A 187 -4.85 16.95 -3.99
CA GLY A 187 -4.18 15.93 -3.19
C GLY A 187 -4.28 16.22 -1.69
N THR A 188 -4.00 15.22 -0.88
CA THR A 188 -3.98 15.32 0.59
C THR A 188 -2.56 15.54 1.11
N ALA A 189 -2.43 16.24 2.23
CA ALA A 189 -1.17 16.31 2.96
C ALA A 189 -0.82 14.93 3.59
N SER A 190 0.36 14.84 4.19
CA SER A 190 0.86 13.60 4.80
C SER A 190 1.01 12.47 3.78
N TYR A 191 1.78 12.76 2.72
CA TYR A 191 2.12 11.81 1.64
C TYR A 191 0.92 11.32 0.81
N GLY A 192 -0.07 12.19 0.57
CA GLY A 192 -1.17 11.89 -0.35
C GLY A 192 -2.18 10.84 0.15
N GLY A 193 -2.00 10.28 1.35
CA GLY A 193 -2.79 9.15 1.83
C GLY A 193 -4.24 9.50 2.23
N PRO A 194 -5.11 8.46 2.38
CA PRO A 194 -6.51 8.62 2.78
C PRO A 194 -6.70 9.38 4.09
N ALA A 195 -5.79 9.22 5.06
CA ALA A 195 -5.89 9.87 6.37
C ALA A 195 -5.87 11.41 6.27
N GLY A 196 -5.11 11.96 5.32
CA GLY A 196 -5.00 13.41 5.11
C GLY A 196 -6.27 14.10 4.63
N VAL A 197 -7.29 13.34 4.21
CA VAL A 197 -8.60 13.91 3.82
C VAL A 197 -9.29 14.61 5.00
N ARG A 198 -9.00 14.20 6.24
CA ARG A 198 -9.58 14.81 7.45
C ARG A 198 -9.18 16.27 7.63
N ASP A 199 -8.02 16.65 7.13
CA ASP A 199 -7.41 17.95 7.31
C ASP A 199 -7.66 18.90 6.11
N LEU A 200 -8.37 18.43 5.08
CA LEU A 200 -8.67 19.22 3.90
C LEU A 200 -9.75 20.27 4.18
N ASN A 201 -9.47 21.50 3.74
CA ASN A 201 -10.42 22.62 3.73
C ASN A 201 -10.43 23.30 2.35
N PRO A 202 -11.03 22.66 1.33
CA PRO A 202 -10.96 23.13 -0.04
C PRO A 202 -11.78 24.40 -0.27
N PRO A 203 -11.34 25.30 -1.17
CA PRO A 203 -12.19 26.39 -1.65
C PRO A 203 -13.42 25.85 -2.37
N LYS A 204 -14.50 26.63 -2.37
CA LYS A 204 -15.72 26.29 -3.11
C LYS A 204 -15.48 26.41 -4.62
N ASP A 205 -15.21 25.31 -5.27
CA ASP A 205 -14.97 25.25 -6.70
C ASP A 205 -15.55 23.92 -7.26
N PRO A 206 -16.49 23.97 -8.23
CA PRO A 206 -17.16 22.77 -8.75
C PRO A 206 -16.27 21.92 -9.69
N ASN A 207 -15.08 22.41 -9.99
CA ASN A 207 -14.14 21.72 -10.88
C ASN A 207 -12.96 21.08 -10.13
N LEU A 208 -13.13 20.82 -8.84
CA LEU A 208 -12.17 20.05 -8.06
C LEU A 208 -12.49 18.56 -8.10
N ILE A 209 -11.43 17.77 -8.01
CA ILE A 209 -11.45 16.31 -7.88
C ILE A 209 -10.57 15.96 -6.68
N LEU A 210 -11.10 15.21 -5.73
CA LEU A 210 -10.29 14.67 -4.62
C LEU A 210 -9.32 13.62 -5.15
N SER A 211 -8.04 13.78 -4.88
CA SER A 211 -7.01 12.81 -5.24
C SER A 211 -6.36 12.22 -3.98
N VAL A 212 -6.27 10.90 -3.90
CA VAL A 212 -5.54 10.19 -2.85
C VAL A 212 -4.64 9.14 -3.45
N HIS A 213 -3.59 8.76 -2.72
CA HIS A 213 -2.69 7.66 -3.07
C HIS A 213 -2.87 6.51 -2.09
N TYR A 214 -2.70 5.26 -2.56
CA TYR A 214 -2.94 4.11 -1.71
C TYR A 214 -1.92 2.99 -1.93
N TYR A 215 -1.14 2.74 -0.90
CA TYR A 215 -0.10 1.70 -0.92
C TYR A 215 -0.17 0.73 0.27
N SER A 216 -1.29 0.71 1.01
CA SER A 216 -1.42 -0.25 2.12
C SER A 216 -1.84 -1.64 1.63
N PRO A 217 -1.30 -2.71 2.25
CA PRO A 217 -0.33 -2.68 3.36
C PRO A 217 1.10 -2.41 2.85
N PHE A 218 1.76 -1.40 3.41
CA PHE A 218 3.05 -0.90 2.94
C PHE A 218 4.16 -1.96 2.95
N ASN A 219 4.11 -2.87 3.92
CA ASN A 219 5.05 -4.00 4.00
C ASN A 219 4.93 -4.98 2.82
N PHE A 220 3.78 -5.04 2.19
CA PHE A 220 3.57 -5.81 0.96
C PHE A 220 3.97 -5.00 -0.27
N THR A 221 3.42 -3.80 -0.42
CA THR A 221 3.58 -3.00 -1.65
C THR A 221 5.00 -2.47 -1.84
N HIS A 222 5.75 -2.24 -0.74
CA HIS A 222 7.12 -1.70 -0.76
C HIS A 222 8.13 -2.66 -0.12
N GLN A 223 7.86 -3.99 -0.14
CA GLN A 223 8.84 -4.95 0.35
C GLN A 223 10.15 -4.84 -0.44
N GLY A 224 11.28 -4.76 0.28
CA GLY A 224 12.61 -4.65 -0.29
C GLY A 224 12.92 -3.32 -1.00
N ALA A 225 12.02 -2.33 -0.98
CA ALA A 225 12.23 -1.04 -1.60
C ALA A 225 13.26 -0.20 -0.82
N ASP A 226 14.46 -0.03 -1.37
CA ASP A 226 15.58 0.62 -0.71
C ASP A 226 15.28 2.11 -0.41
N TRP A 227 14.71 2.83 -1.38
CA TRP A 227 14.32 4.24 -1.22
C TRP A 227 13.25 4.49 -0.15
N ALA A 228 12.48 3.46 0.20
CA ALA A 228 11.49 3.52 1.28
C ALA A 228 12.03 3.04 2.64
N GLY A 229 13.34 2.84 2.76
CA GLY A 229 13.98 2.31 3.97
C GLY A 229 13.68 0.83 4.24
N ASN A 230 13.18 0.10 3.25
CA ASN A 230 12.79 -1.31 3.36
C ASN A 230 13.80 -2.26 2.70
N LYS A 231 15.03 -1.83 2.46
CA LYS A 231 16.06 -2.70 1.92
C LYS A 231 16.13 -4.01 2.72
N ASP A 232 16.00 -5.12 2.01
CA ASP A 232 16.00 -6.48 2.58
C ASP A 232 14.91 -6.74 3.64
N LYS A 233 13.92 -5.85 3.77
CA LYS A 233 12.81 -6.01 4.72
C LYS A 233 11.55 -6.47 4.01
N TYR A 234 10.75 -7.23 4.75
CA TYR A 234 9.42 -7.68 4.34
C TYR A 234 9.38 -8.57 3.10
N ILE A 235 10.54 -9.00 2.57
CA ILE A 235 10.64 -9.87 1.39
C ILE A 235 9.83 -11.15 1.62
N GLY A 236 9.00 -11.52 0.62
CA GLY A 236 8.12 -12.69 0.70
C GLY A 236 6.76 -12.41 1.38
N THR A 237 6.48 -11.15 1.77
CA THR A 237 5.14 -10.76 2.20
C THR A 237 4.15 -10.96 1.05
N LYS A 238 3.08 -11.72 1.31
CA LYS A 238 2.03 -12.03 0.33
C LYS A 238 0.74 -11.28 0.65
N TRP A 239 -0.03 -11.02 -0.39
CA TRP A 239 -1.43 -10.64 -0.30
C TRP A 239 -2.27 -11.74 -0.93
N GLU A 240 -3.11 -12.38 -0.13
CA GLU A 240 -3.79 -13.62 -0.51
C GLU A 240 -5.24 -13.44 -0.90
N ASP A 241 -5.75 -12.22 -0.86
CA ASP A 241 -7.14 -11.86 -1.17
C ASP A 241 -8.13 -12.39 -0.12
N LEU A 242 -7.72 -12.35 1.13
CA LEU A 242 -8.52 -12.78 2.26
C LEU A 242 -9.53 -11.70 2.66
N ALA A 243 -10.64 -12.10 3.25
CA ALA A 243 -11.72 -11.17 3.62
C ALA A 243 -11.18 -10.01 4.49
N TRP A 244 -10.38 -10.29 5.51
CA TRP A 244 -9.84 -9.23 6.39
C TRP A 244 -8.79 -8.32 5.71
N GLU A 245 -8.06 -8.81 4.69
CA GLU A 245 -7.15 -7.96 3.89
C GLU A 245 -7.95 -6.94 3.10
N ARG A 246 -9.10 -7.35 2.57
CA ARG A 246 -10.04 -6.45 1.88
C ARG A 246 -10.72 -5.49 2.83
N ASP A 247 -11.18 -5.98 3.99
CA ASP A 247 -11.86 -5.18 5.01
C ASP A 247 -10.97 -4.03 5.49
N GLN A 248 -9.65 -4.24 5.60
CA GLN A 248 -8.71 -3.18 5.92
C GLN A 248 -8.69 -2.08 4.84
N ILE A 249 -8.61 -2.46 3.58
CA ILE A 249 -8.63 -1.51 2.45
C ILE A 249 -9.94 -0.73 2.44
N ILE A 250 -11.06 -1.42 2.61
CA ILE A 250 -12.40 -0.80 2.67
C ILE A 250 -12.48 0.20 3.81
N ALA A 251 -12.00 -0.17 5.00
CA ALA A 251 -12.02 0.69 6.19
C ALA A 251 -11.16 1.96 6.00
N ASP A 252 -10.02 1.85 5.34
CA ASP A 252 -9.15 3.00 5.06
C ASP A 252 -9.83 4.03 4.15
N PHE A 253 -10.74 3.58 3.28
CA PHE A 253 -11.47 4.47 2.36
C PHE A 253 -12.84 4.93 2.85
N ASP A 254 -13.40 4.36 3.92
CA ASP A 254 -14.75 4.70 4.40
C ASP A 254 -14.94 6.20 4.59
N TYR A 255 -14.02 6.85 5.30
CA TYR A 255 -14.07 8.30 5.53
C TYR A 255 -13.88 9.09 4.23
N VAL A 256 -12.95 8.67 3.37
CA VAL A 256 -12.65 9.33 2.08
C VAL A 256 -13.90 9.39 1.20
N ILE A 257 -14.61 8.26 1.08
CA ILE A 257 -15.83 8.15 0.26
C ILE A 257 -16.95 9.02 0.85
N GLN A 258 -17.13 9.00 2.17
CA GLN A 258 -18.13 9.82 2.85
C GLN A 258 -17.83 11.31 2.67
N TRP A 259 -16.57 11.72 2.86
CA TRP A 259 -16.12 13.09 2.71
C TRP A 259 -16.32 13.58 1.26
N ALA A 260 -15.91 12.78 0.26
CA ALA A 260 -16.09 13.10 -1.16
C ALA A 260 -17.56 13.30 -1.52
N LYS A 261 -18.45 12.45 -1.02
CA LYS A 261 -19.91 12.57 -1.20
C LYS A 261 -20.46 13.85 -0.55
N GLN A 262 -20.06 14.16 0.68
CA GLN A 262 -20.50 15.34 1.42
C GLN A 262 -20.08 16.65 0.70
N HIS A 263 -18.92 16.66 0.06
CA HIS A 263 -18.40 17.80 -0.67
C HIS A 263 -18.80 17.81 -2.16
N ASN A 264 -19.59 16.82 -2.61
CA ASN A 264 -19.95 16.62 -4.01
C ASN A 264 -18.73 16.66 -4.95
N MET A 265 -17.64 16.03 -4.53
CA MET A 265 -16.35 16.00 -5.21
C MET A 265 -16.07 14.60 -5.74
N PRO A 266 -15.79 14.43 -7.05
CA PRO A 266 -15.38 13.14 -7.59
C PRO A 266 -14.10 12.65 -6.91
N LEU A 267 -13.98 11.32 -6.71
CA LEU A 267 -12.79 10.67 -6.15
C LEU A 267 -11.91 10.10 -7.26
N HIS A 268 -10.63 10.39 -7.17
CA HIS A 268 -9.56 9.81 -7.97
C HIS A 268 -8.49 9.19 -7.07
N VAL A 269 -8.07 7.96 -7.34
CA VAL A 269 -6.89 7.38 -6.70
C VAL A 269 -5.72 7.53 -7.68
N GLY A 270 -4.90 8.57 -7.44
CA GLY A 270 -3.85 9.01 -8.38
C GLY A 270 -2.69 8.03 -8.48
N GLU A 271 -2.46 7.27 -7.40
CA GLU A 271 -1.43 6.24 -7.35
C GLU A 271 -1.86 5.06 -6.50
N PHE A 272 -1.63 3.86 -7.00
CA PHE A 272 -1.60 2.60 -6.26
C PHE A 272 -0.78 1.59 -7.06
N GLY A 273 -0.08 0.71 -6.37
CA GLY A 273 0.79 -0.26 -7.02
C GLY A 273 1.55 -1.10 -6.00
N SER A 274 2.29 -2.08 -6.49
CA SER A 274 3.16 -2.92 -5.68
C SER A 274 4.49 -3.17 -6.36
N TYR A 275 5.58 -3.07 -5.60
CA TYR A 275 6.95 -3.16 -6.11
C TYR A 275 7.26 -4.57 -6.60
N GLU A 276 8.16 -4.69 -7.56
CA GLU A 276 8.45 -5.94 -8.27
C GLU A 276 9.07 -7.05 -7.42
N LEU A 277 9.57 -6.74 -6.22
CA LEU A 277 10.05 -7.76 -5.28
C LEU A 277 8.90 -8.51 -4.57
N ALA A 278 7.66 -8.03 -4.68
CA ALA A 278 6.49 -8.81 -4.32
C ALA A 278 6.19 -9.86 -5.41
N ASP A 279 5.71 -11.04 -5.01
CA ASP A 279 5.35 -12.07 -5.99
C ASP A 279 4.22 -11.60 -6.91
N ILE A 280 4.31 -12.02 -8.17
CA ILE A 280 3.43 -11.51 -9.23
C ILE A 280 1.96 -11.86 -9.00
N ASP A 281 1.67 -12.99 -8.38
CA ASP A 281 0.30 -13.44 -8.12
C ASP A 281 -0.35 -12.62 -7.00
N SER A 282 0.38 -12.32 -5.93
CA SER A 282 -0.08 -11.40 -4.89
C SER A 282 -0.28 -9.99 -5.44
N ARG A 283 0.65 -9.50 -6.27
CA ARG A 283 0.52 -8.23 -6.97
C ARG A 283 -0.76 -8.18 -7.81
N ALA A 284 -1.00 -9.21 -8.62
CA ALA A 284 -2.19 -9.29 -9.48
C ALA A 284 -3.50 -9.35 -8.66
N ARG A 285 -3.55 -10.15 -7.58
CA ARG A 285 -4.74 -10.23 -6.72
C ARG A 285 -5.06 -8.89 -6.06
N TRP A 286 -4.06 -8.25 -5.43
CA TRP A 286 -4.20 -6.95 -4.78
C TRP A 286 -4.64 -5.86 -5.77
N THR A 287 -3.99 -5.81 -6.92
CA THR A 287 -4.31 -4.85 -7.99
C THR A 287 -5.72 -5.06 -8.52
N THR A 288 -6.15 -6.32 -8.75
CA THR A 288 -7.52 -6.62 -9.20
C THR A 288 -8.55 -6.15 -8.18
N PHE A 289 -8.34 -6.47 -6.90
CA PHE A 289 -9.28 -6.09 -5.86
C PHE A 289 -9.43 -4.57 -5.79
N ILE A 290 -8.33 -3.84 -5.66
CA ILE A 290 -8.36 -2.37 -5.55
C ILE A 290 -9.02 -1.75 -6.78
N ALA A 291 -8.59 -2.10 -7.99
CA ALA A 291 -9.12 -1.52 -9.21
C ALA A 291 -10.64 -1.75 -9.33
N ARG A 292 -11.10 -2.99 -9.12
CA ARG A 292 -12.54 -3.31 -9.21
C ARG A 292 -13.36 -2.69 -8.08
N TRP A 293 -12.80 -2.66 -6.86
CA TRP A 293 -13.50 -2.06 -5.73
C TRP A 293 -13.67 -0.55 -5.90
N LEU A 294 -12.62 0.16 -6.34
CA LEU A 294 -12.68 1.59 -6.63
C LEU A 294 -13.71 1.90 -7.73
N GLU A 295 -13.73 1.11 -8.80
CA GLU A 295 -14.74 1.23 -9.85
C GLU A 295 -16.17 1.06 -9.31
N ALA A 296 -16.38 0.11 -8.41
CA ALA A 296 -17.67 -0.10 -7.76
C ALA A 296 -18.08 1.08 -6.86
N GLN A 297 -17.11 1.85 -6.32
CA GLN A 297 -17.36 3.09 -5.60
C GLN A 297 -17.57 4.31 -6.52
N GLY A 298 -17.44 4.16 -7.84
CA GLY A 298 -17.52 5.24 -8.81
C GLY A 298 -16.25 6.10 -8.90
N ALA A 299 -15.14 5.66 -8.30
CA ALA A 299 -13.87 6.34 -8.35
C ALA A 299 -13.09 6.02 -9.64
N SER A 300 -12.33 7.00 -10.12
CA SER A 300 -11.30 6.79 -11.14
C SER A 300 -9.96 6.48 -10.48
N TRP A 301 -9.05 5.90 -11.24
CA TRP A 301 -7.74 5.52 -10.70
C TRP A 301 -6.63 5.53 -11.75
N ALA A 302 -5.37 5.78 -11.31
CA ALA A 302 -4.15 5.62 -12.10
C ALA A 302 -3.16 4.69 -11.39
N TYR A 303 -2.80 3.58 -12.05
CA TYR A 303 -1.83 2.62 -11.51
C TYR A 303 -0.41 3.19 -11.54
N TRP A 304 0.34 3.00 -10.49
CA TRP A 304 1.76 3.30 -10.41
C TRP A 304 2.55 2.02 -10.68
N GLU A 305 3.18 1.82 -11.84
CA GLU A 305 3.35 2.71 -12.98
C GLU A 305 3.54 1.89 -14.27
N TYR A 306 3.96 2.52 -15.41
CA TYR A 306 4.02 1.85 -16.70
C TYR A 306 5.21 0.90 -16.86
N SER A 307 6.48 1.35 -16.61
CA SER A 307 7.67 0.64 -17.08
C SER A 307 8.90 0.63 -16.14
N ALA A 308 8.78 1.06 -14.88
CA ALA A 308 9.84 0.95 -13.89
C ALA A 308 9.56 -0.17 -12.87
N GLY A 309 9.97 -0.03 -11.61
CA GLY A 309 9.93 -1.10 -10.60
C GLY A 309 8.54 -1.60 -10.20
N PHE A 310 7.49 -0.79 -10.39
CA PHE A 310 6.09 -1.22 -10.21
C PHE A 310 5.46 -1.64 -11.55
N GLY A 311 6.15 -1.43 -12.64
CA GLY A 311 5.67 -1.41 -14.00
C GLY A 311 4.92 -2.65 -14.47
N ILE A 312 3.97 -2.39 -15.39
CA ILE A 312 3.23 -3.43 -16.13
C ILE A 312 3.95 -3.87 -17.41
N TYR A 313 4.93 -3.10 -17.84
CA TYR A 313 5.71 -3.31 -19.08
C TYR A 313 7.20 -3.36 -18.80
N ASN A 314 7.90 -4.27 -19.45
CA ASN A 314 9.35 -4.37 -19.38
C ASN A 314 9.98 -3.79 -20.65
N PRO A 315 10.63 -2.62 -20.61
CA PRO A 315 11.21 -1.96 -21.78
C PRO A 315 12.46 -2.64 -22.34
N LEU A 316 13.08 -3.56 -21.60
CA LEU A 316 14.26 -4.32 -22.06
C LEU A 316 13.86 -5.50 -22.94
N THR A 317 12.76 -6.15 -22.61
CA THR A 317 12.26 -7.32 -23.35
C THR A 317 11.11 -6.99 -24.28
N ASN A 318 10.57 -5.78 -24.23
CA ASN A 318 9.35 -5.34 -24.91
C ASN A 318 8.15 -6.23 -24.62
N THR A 319 7.98 -6.65 -23.37
CA THR A 319 6.89 -7.54 -22.93
C THR A 319 6.05 -6.94 -21.82
N TYR A 320 4.77 -7.28 -21.80
CA TYR A 320 3.88 -6.93 -20.70
C TYR A 320 3.95 -7.97 -19.59
N LYS A 321 3.87 -7.52 -18.35
CA LYS A 321 3.57 -8.40 -17.19
C LYS A 321 2.08 -8.72 -17.25
N THR A 322 1.70 -9.71 -18.05
CA THR A 322 0.28 -10.07 -18.33
C THR A 322 -0.60 -10.18 -17.09
N PRO A 323 -0.15 -10.79 -15.96
CA PRO A 323 -0.98 -10.85 -14.77
C PRO A 323 -1.41 -9.48 -14.23
N LEU A 324 -0.55 -8.45 -14.33
CA LEU A 324 -0.88 -7.08 -13.91
C LEU A 324 -1.78 -6.37 -14.91
N VAL A 325 -1.53 -6.55 -16.21
CA VAL A 325 -2.40 -5.99 -17.26
C VAL A 325 -3.81 -6.56 -17.11
N ASP A 326 -3.94 -7.86 -16.92
CA ASP A 326 -5.23 -8.51 -16.74
C ASP A 326 -5.91 -8.08 -15.43
N ALA A 327 -5.14 -7.91 -14.35
CA ALA A 327 -5.62 -7.37 -13.08
C ALA A 327 -6.24 -5.97 -13.23
N LEU A 328 -5.61 -5.10 -13.98
CA LEU A 328 -6.08 -3.74 -14.21
C LEU A 328 -7.28 -3.67 -15.16
N LEU A 329 -7.28 -4.47 -16.23
CA LEU A 329 -8.16 -4.21 -17.37
C LEU A 329 -9.22 -5.29 -17.62
N LYS A 330 -8.94 -6.56 -17.26
CA LYS A 330 -9.78 -7.70 -17.67
C LYS A 330 -10.42 -8.48 -16.53
N ASN A 331 -9.66 -8.73 -15.45
CA ASN A 331 -10.16 -9.57 -14.37
C ASN A 331 -11.40 -8.96 -13.70
N PRO A 332 -12.48 -9.74 -13.52
CA PRO A 332 -13.60 -9.30 -12.70
C PRO A 332 -13.21 -9.25 -11.22
N MET A 333 -14.06 -8.66 -10.38
CA MET A 333 -13.94 -8.75 -8.93
C MET A 333 -13.99 -10.22 -8.51
N PRO A 334 -12.91 -10.78 -7.91
CA PRO A 334 -12.94 -12.15 -7.43
C PRO A 334 -13.77 -12.29 -6.15
N ALA A 335 -14.22 -13.49 -5.83
CA ALA A 335 -14.72 -13.79 -4.49
C ALA A 335 -13.57 -13.72 -3.48
N ALA A 336 -13.82 -13.16 -2.29
CA ALA A 336 -12.81 -13.15 -1.24
C ALA A 336 -12.44 -14.58 -0.83
N LYS A 337 -11.14 -14.83 -0.67
CA LYS A 337 -10.67 -16.11 -0.12
C LYS A 337 -10.99 -16.13 1.38
N VAL A 338 -11.64 -17.17 1.82
CA VAL A 338 -11.90 -17.43 3.25
C VAL A 338 -11.00 -18.59 3.69
N LEU A 339 -10.09 -18.30 4.62
CA LEU A 339 -9.32 -19.37 5.26
C LEU A 339 -10.02 -19.80 6.54
N PRO A 340 -10.03 -21.10 6.84
CA PRO A 340 -10.50 -21.57 8.12
C PRO A 340 -9.61 -21.00 9.24
N THR A 341 -10.24 -20.61 10.33
CA THR A 341 -9.54 -20.14 11.52
C THR A 341 -9.92 -20.97 12.73
N LYS A 342 -8.98 -21.11 13.67
CA LYS A 342 -9.20 -21.69 14.99
C LYS A 342 -9.16 -20.56 16.01
N ASN A 343 -10.26 -20.36 16.71
CA ASN A 343 -10.29 -19.38 17.79
C ASN A 343 -9.35 -19.79 18.94
N LEU A 344 -8.45 -18.90 19.30
CA LEU A 344 -7.56 -19.07 20.45
C LEU A 344 -8.07 -18.32 21.67
N PHE A 345 -8.69 -17.16 21.45
CA PHE A 345 -9.14 -16.28 22.48
C PHE A 345 -10.31 -15.43 22.00
N SER A 346 -11.31 -15.27 22.87
CA SER A 346 -12.39 -14.29 22.70
C SER A 346 -12.63 -13.57 24.02
N LEU A 347 -12.99 -12.29 23.95
CA LEU A 347 -13.36 -11.51 25.13
C LEU A 347 -14.57 -12.16 25.81
N ASN A 348 -14.42 -12.46 27.10
CA ASN A 348 -15.49 -12.98 27.95
C ASN A 348 -15.42 -12.28 29.33
N GLY A 349 -16.02 -11.10 29.42
CA GLY A 349 -15.98 -10.28 30.63
C GLY A 349 -14.57 -9.85 31.06
N GLN A 350 -14.44 -9.44 32.31
CA GLN A 350 -13.19 -8.88 32.87
C GLN A 350 -12.16 -9.93 33.28
N ALA A 351 -12.51 -11.21 33.31
CA ALA A 351 -11.63 -12.27 33.82
C ALA A 351 -10.27 -12.31 33.10
N GLY A 352 -9.20 -12.16 33.89
CA GLY A 352 -7.80 -12.17 33.43
C GLY A 352 -7.32 -10.88 32.77
N TRP A 353 -8.17 -9.84 32.68
CA TRP A 353 -7.75 -8.51 32.26
C TRP A 353 -7.25 -7.69 33.44
N ASN A 354 -6.17 -6.96 33.24
CA ASN A 354 -5.53 -6.09 34.22
C ASN A 354 -5.26 -4.72 33.65
N VAL A 355 -5.44 -3.67 34.47
CA VAL A 355 -4.95 -2.33 34.14
C VAL A 355 -3.66 -2.08 34.90
N ASN A 356 -2.55 -1.95 34.15
CA ASN A 356 -1.24 -1.61 34.72
C ASN A 356 -1.05 -0.10 34.61
N LEU A 357 -0.75 0.53 35.75
CA LEU A 357 -0.62 1.99 35.89
C LEU A 357 0.82 2.36 36.21
N ASN A 358 1.38 3.32 35.49
CA ASN A 358 2.75 3.80 35.64
C ASN A 358 2.79 5.33 35.74
N SER A 359 3.86 5.85 36.34
CA SER A 359 4.18 7.29 36.36
C SER A 359 3.04 8.18 36.93
N GLY A 360 2.26 7.65 37.85
CA GLY A 360 1.16 8.37 38.50
C GLY A 360 -0.09 8.57 37.61
N ALA A 361 -0.20 7.82 36.52
CA ALA A 361 -1.46 7.71 35.76
C ALA A 361 -2.54 7.00 36.57
N SER A 362 -3.82 7.20 36.23
CA SER A 362 -4.96 6.59 36.92
C SER A 362 -6.06 6.21 35.93
N ALA A 363 -6.54 4.99 36.05
CA ALA A 363 -7.68 4.48 35.29
C ALA A 363 -8.41 3.39 36.08
N ASN A 364 -9.67 3.17 35.73
CA ASN A 364 -10.51 2.13 36.30
C ASN A 364 -11.06 1.21 35.21
N LEU A 365 -11.02 -0.10 35.47
CA LEU A 365 -11.58 -1.13 34.61
C LEU A 365 -12.91 -1.61 35.14
N ALA A 366 -13.93 -1.64 34.32
CA ALA A 366 -15.24 -2.19 34.66
C ALA A 366 -15.74 -3.15 33.55
N THR A 367 -16.55 -4.13 33.95
CA THR A 367 -17.32 -4.92 32.99
C THR A 367 -18.63 -4.19 32.70
N VAL A 368 -18.95 -4.08 31.43
CA VAL A 368 -20.22 -3.55 30.92
C VAL A 368 -20.97 -4.64 30.16
N PRO A 369 -22.28 -4.52 29.91
CA PRO A 369 -23.04 -5.57 29.21
C PRO A 369 -22.47 -6.03 27.87
N GLN A 370 -21.74 -5.13 27.22
CA GLN A 370 -21.17 -5.38 25.88
C GLN A 370 -19.63 -5.43 25.88
N GLY A 371 -18.98 -5.77 27.00
CA GLY A 371 -17.54 -5.95 27.04
C GLY A 371 -16.83 -5.31 28.24
N LEU A 372 -15.73 -4.59 27.97
CA LEU A 372 -14.90 -3.92 28.98
C LEU A 372 -14.97 -2.41 28.80
N GLN A 373 -14.95 -1.68 29.89
CA GLN A 373 -14.85 -0.22 29.93
C GLN A 373 -13.62 0.19 30.72
N VAL A 374 -12.79 1.04 30.15
CA VAL A 374 -11.64 1.67 30.82
C VAL A 374 -11.90 3.17 30.90
N VAL A 375 -12.05 3.67 32.13
CA VAL A 375 -12.22 5.10 32.43
C VAL A 375 -10.87 5.67 32.83
N MET A 376 -10.26 6.49 32.00
CA MET A 376 -8.99 7.14 32.28
C MET A 376 -9.23 8.46 33.02
N SER A 377 -8.83 8.53 34.31
CA SER A 377 -9.03 9.71 35.17
C SER A 377 -7.80 10.61 35.26
N LYS A 378 -6.60 10.08 34.97
CA LYS A 378 -5.37 10.83 34.92
C LYS A 378 -4.40 10.21 33.91
N VAL A 379 -3.93 10.99 32.95
CA VAL A 379 -2.99 10.56 31.90
C VAL A 379 -1.69 11.36 31.99
N THR A 380 -0.66 10.85 31.33
CA THR A 380 0.68 11.46 31.32
C THR A 380 1.12 11.87 29.91
N GLY A 381 0.31 11.56 28.88
CA GLY A 381 0.66 11.73 27.47
C GLY A 381 1.45 10.56 26.88
N THR A 382 1.86 9.58 27.70
CA THR A 382 2.60 8.39 27.25
C THR A 382 1.69 7.16 27.29
N GLY A 383 1.47 6.52 26.15
CA GLY A 383 0.50 5.44 25.98
C GLY A 383 0.63 4.30 26.99
N TRP A 384 1.84 3.75 27.13
CA TRP A 384 2.10 2.60 28.01
C TRP A 384 2.02 2.91 29.53
N HIS A 385 1.80 4.17 29.93
CA HIS A 385 1.55 4.49 31.33
C HIS A 385 0.16 4.06 31.82
N ILE A 386 -0.76 3.75 30.91
CA ILE A 386 -2.00 3.02 31.19
C ILE A 386 -2.07 1.86 30.19
N GLN A 387 -1.86 0.65 30.67
CA GLN A 387 -1.93 -0.56 29.84
C GLN A 387 -3.09 -1.45 30.29
N LEU A 388 -4.05 -1.70 29.41
CA LEU A 388 -4.98 -2.81 29.56
C LEU A 388 -4.33 -4.07 28.96
N THR A 389 -4.16 -5.11 29.77
CA THR A 389 -3.45 -6.32 29.36
C THR A 389 -4.19 -7.60 29.71
N ARG A 390 -4.04 -8.62 28.88
CA ARG A 390 -4.44 -9.99 29.17
C ARG A 390 -3.42 -10.97 28.62
N SER A 391 -2.98 -11.92 29.46
CA SER A 391 -2.07 -13.00 29.08
C SER A 391 -2.78 -14.36 29.07
N GLY A 392 -2.09 -15.40 28.64
CA GLY A 392 -2.52 -16.79 28.82
C GLY A 392 -3.05 -17.45 27.54
N PHE A 393 -2.56 -17.06 26.36
CA PHE A 393 -2.85 -17.79 25.12
C PHE A 393 -1.57 -18.10 24.36
N PRO A 394 -1.53 -19.27 23.65
CA PRO A 394 -0.32 -19.71 22.96
C PRO A 394 -0.18 -19.05 21.61
N LEU A 395 1.07 -18.70 21.24
CA LEU A 395 1.45 -18.31 19.89
C LEU A 395 2.58 -19.22 19.40
N THR A 396 2.48 -19.71 18.17
CA THR A 396 3.38 -20.69 17.59
C THR A 396 4.20 -20.08 16.45
N TYR A 397 5.49 -20.34 16.39
CA TYR A 397 6.40 -19.88 15.35
C TYR A 397 5.87 -20.16 13.93
N LYS A 398 5.98 -19.17 13.05
CA LYS A 398 5.51 -19.19 11.66
C LYS A 398 3.99 -19.33 11.46
N LYS A 399 3.19 -19.44 12.53
CA LYS A 399 1.74 -19.38 12.40
C LYS A 399 1.25 -17.95 12.23
N ARG A 400 0.18 -17.79 11.46
CA ARG A 400 -0.48 -16.52 11.19
C ARG A 400 -1.69 -16.38 12.10
N TYR A 401 -1.89 -15.17 12.59
CA TYR A 401 -2.98 -14.83 13.52
C TYR A 401 -3.75 -13.63 13.03
N VAL A 402 -5.06 -13.68 13.21
CA VAL A 402 -5.99 -12.56 12.97
C VAL A 402 -6.50 -12.06 14.31
N VAL A 403 -6.39 -10.76 14.53
CA VAL A 403 -6.93 -10.08 15.71
C VAL A 403 -8.03 -9.15 15.27
N LYS A 404 -9.22 -9.32 15.83
CA LYS A 404 -10.39 -8.47 15.60
C LYS A 404 -10.79 -7.80 16.89
N ILE A 405 -10.99 -6.48 16.87
CA ILE A 405 -11.34 -5.67 18.04
C ILE A 405 -12.49 -4.78 17.64
N LYS A 406 -13.59 -4.81 18.40
CA LYS A 406 -14.65 -3.79 18.30
C LYS A 406 -14.57 -2.87 19.50
N ALA A 407 -14.46 -1.58 19.25
CA ALA A 407 -14.31 -0.57 20.28
C ALA A 407 -15.00 0.74 19.91
N GLN A 408 -15.35 1.51 20.95
CA GLN A 408 -15.85 2.88 20.89
C GLN A 408 -15.30 3.68 22.06
N ALA A 409 -15.39 5.01 22.02
CA ALA A 409 -14.99 5.88 23.11
C ALA A 409 -15.98 7.05 23.28
N ASP A 410 -15.99 7.70 24.42
CA ASP A 410 -16.82 8.89 24.66
C ASP A 410 -16.42 10.10 23.79
N LYS A 411 -15.21 10.10 23.27
CA LYS A 411 -14.64 11.09 22.33
C LYS A 411 -13.50 10.47 21.54
N PRO A 412 -13.10 11.06 20.40
CA PRO A 412 -12.01 10.55 19.58
C PRO A 412 -10.71 10.39 20.37
N ILE A 413 -10.10 9.22 20.29
CA ILE A 413 -8.81 8.90 20.92
C ILE A 413 -8.03 7.92 20.05
N SER A 414 -6.70 8.08 20.01
CA SER A 414 -5.80 7.10 19.42
C SER A 414 -5.11 6.29 20.53
N ILE A 415 -5.24 4.97 20.46
CA ILE A 415 -4.56 4.03 21.35
C ILE A 415 -3.74 3.05 20.53
N THR A 416 -2.74 2.41 21.14
CA THR A 416 -1.93 1.40 20.45
C THR A 416 -2.29 0.01 20.97
N SER A 417 -2.45 -0.96 20.05
CA SER A 417 -2.70 -2.36 20.39
C SER A 417 -1.69 -3.29 19.73
N TYR A 418 -1.26 -4.32 20.46
CA TYR A 418 -0.33 -5.34 19.96
C TYR A 418 -0.42 -6.62 20.78
N LEU A 419 0.09 -7.71 20.19
CA LEU A 419 0.38 -8.93 20.94
C LEU A 419 1.88 -9.00 21.21
N GLY A 420 2.24 -9.51 22.40
CA GLY A 420 3.65 -9.56 22.79
C GLY A 420 3.92 -10.54 23.95
N ARG A 421 5.16 -10.56 24.38
CA ARG A 421 5.64 -11.37 25.48
C ARG A 421 5.11 -10.86 26.82
N SER A 422 4.62 -11.75 27.66
CA SER A 422 4.05 -11.40 28.98
C SER A 422 5.10 -11.16 30.09
N SER A 423 6.38 -11.44 29.80
CA SER A 423 7.51 -11.27 30.72
C SER A 423 8.61 -10.41 30.09
N SER A 424 9.52 -9.87 30.92
CA SER A 424 10.71 -9.12 30.43
C SER A 424 11.45 -9.92 29.36
N PRO A 425 11.87 -9.26 28.26
CA PRO A 425 11.88 -7.82 27.95
C PRO A 425 10.58 -7.25 27.37
N TYR A 426 9.45 -7.94 27.43
CA TYR A 426 8.12 -7.48 26.98
C TYR A 426 8.00 -7.12 25.50
N ASN A 427 8.81 -7.73 24.64
CA ASN A 427 8.81 -7.47 23.21
C ASN A 427 7.44 -7.70 22.58
N ALA A 428 7.09 -6.86 21.61
CA ALA A 428 5.94 -7.08 20.75
C ALA A 428 6.23 -8.21 19.73
N TYR A 429 5.25 -9.06 19.50
CA TYR A 429 5.26 -10.09 18.45
C TYR A 429 4.57 -9.61 17.17
N SER A 430 3.53 -8.80 17.32
CA SER A 430 2.88 -8.11 16.21
C SER A 430 3.44 -6.68 16.06
N SER A 431 3.07 -6.00 14.96
CA SER A 431 3.25 -4.56 14.86
C SER A 431 2.49 -3.83 15.97
N TYR A 432 2.94 -2.62 16.31
CA TYR A 432 2.18 -1.67 17.12
C TYR A 432 1.10 -1.04 16.24
N ASN A 433 -0.16 -1.45 16.45
CA ASN A 433 -1.28 -1.02 15.64
C ASN A 433 -1.98 0.16 16.30
N ASN A 434 -2.04 1.31 15.62
CA ASN A 434 -2.77 2.48 16.10
C ASN A 434 -4.26 2.32 15.80
N LEU A 435 -5.08 2.35 16.84
CA LEU A 435 -6.53 2.29 16.76
C LEU A 435 -7.11 3.68 17.00
N SER A 436 -7.63 4.32 15.96
CA SER A 436 -8.37 5.59 16.06
C SER A 436 -9.81 5.28 16.45
N ILE A 437 -10.10 5.37 17.75
CA ILE A 437 -11.40 5.03 18.32
C ILE A 437 -12.28 6.28 18.36
N GLU A 438 -13.50 6.14 17.89
CA GLU A 438 -14.50 7.19 17.77
C GLU A 438 -15.70 6.91 18.69
N PRO A 439 -16.66 7.84 18.86
CA PRO A 439 -17.88 7.59 19.63
C PRO A 439 -18.78 6.49 19.07
N ASN A 440 -18.73 6.24 17.77
CA ASN A 440 -19.41 5.11 17.15
C ASN A 440 -18.51 3.87 17.18
N GLU A 441 -19.12 2.71 17.45
CA GLU A 441 -18.39 1.44 17.42
C GLU A 441 -17.73 1.21 16.07
N LYS A 442 -16.44 0.87 16.10
CA LYS A 442 -15.66 0.50 14.93
C LYS A 442 -14.95 -0.84 15.14
N GLU A 443 -14.88 -1.64 14.09
CA GLU A 443 -14.07 -2.86 14.06
C GLU A 443 -12.67 -2.54 13.53
N PHE A 444 -11.66 -3.05 14.24
CA PHE A 444 -10.25 -3.01 13.85
C PHE A 444 -9.78 -4.43 13.64
N VAL A 445 -9.10 -4.68 12.53
CA VAL A 445 -8.53 -5.99 12.19
C VAL A 445 -7.06 -5.83 11.89
N PHE A 446 -6.21 -6.66 12.49
CA PHE A 446 -4.82 -6.77 12.09
C PHE A 446 -4.36 -8.22 12.06
N VAL A 447 -3.38 -8.47 11.24
CA VAL A 447 -2.84 -9.80 10.98
C VAL A 447 -1.34 -9.77 11.20
N PHE A 448 -0.79 -10.81 11.80
CA PHE A 448 0.65 -10.96 11.92
C PHE A 448 1.06 -12.43 11.84
N THR A 449 2.29 -12.66 11.45
CA THR A 449 2.94 -13.98 11.52
C THR A 449 3.90 -14.00 12.69
N MET A 450 3.79 -14.99 13.56
CA MET A 450 4.68 -15.14 14.70
C MET A 450 6.11 -15.42 14.25
N GLY A 451 6.99 -14.44 14.43
CA GLY A 451 8.40 -14.53 14.05
C GLY A 451 9.32 -15.10 15.13
N GLU A 452 8.81 -15.23 16.37
CA GLU A 452 9.55 -15.68 17.54
C GLU A 452 9.22 -17.15 17.88
N PRO A 453 10.07 -17.83 18.66
CA PRO A 453 9.77 -19.16 19.17
C PRO A 453 8.42 -19.25 19.89
N TYR A 454 7.89 -20.48 20.02
CA TYR A 454 6.64 -20.74 20.72
C TYR A 454 6.57 -20.05 22.08
N ASP A 455 5.49 -19.30 22.32
CA ASP A 455 5.16 -18.70 23.61
C ASP A 455 3.79 -19.24 24.08
N ALA A 456 3.78 -19.99 25.19
CA ALA A 456 2.56 -20.53 25.78
C ALA A 456 1.72 -19.48 26.50
N ASN A 457 2.27 -18.29 26.79
CA ASN A 457 1.68 -17.27 27.64
C ASN A 457 1.78 -15.86 27.04
N ALA A 458 1.57 -15.74 25.75
CA ALA A 458 1.52 -14.44 25.10
C ALA A 458 0.43 -13.54 25.69
N ARG A 459 0.61 -12.23 25.57
CA ARG A 459 -0.35 -11.21 26.05
C ARG A 459 -0.87 -10.33 24.94
N MET A 460 -2.13 -9.91 25.07
CA MET A 460 -2.74 -8.80 24.38
C MET A 460 -2.52 -7.52 25.18
N VAL A 461 -2.20 -6.42 24.52
CA VAL A 461 -1.91 -5.12 25.15
C VAL A 461 -2.66 -4.01 24.42
N PHE A 462 -3.17 -3.06 25.21
CA PHE A 462 -3.67 -1.77 24.76
C PHE A 462 -2.98 -0.67 25.56
N ASP A 463 -2.21 0.17 24.88
CA ASP A 463 -1.55 1.35 25.46
C ASP A 463 -2.48 2.56 25.31
N MET A 464 -3.02 3.07 26.42
CA MET A 464 -4.14 4.02 26.43
C MET A 464 -3.79 5.39 27.03
N GLY A 465 -2.61 5.57 27.63
CA GLY A 465 -2.27 6.74 28.48
C GLY A 465 -2.04 8.06 27.74
N THR A 466 -2.42 8.19 26.49
CA THR A 466 -2.17 9.38 25.64
C THR A 466 -3.10 10.54 25.95
N ALA A 467 -4.39 10.29 26.19
CA ALA A 467 -5.40 11.31 26.43
C ALA A 467 -6.50 10.80 27.39
N LEU A 468 -7.19 11.72 28.06
CA LEU A 468 -8.34 11.38 28.90
C LEU A 468 -9.50 10.94 27.99
N ALA A 469 -10.05 9.76 28.22
CA ALA A 469 -11.27 9.27 27.57
C ALA A 469 -11.86 8.11 28.37
N THR A 470 -13.09 7.73 28.05
CA THR A 470 -13.69 6.46 28.42
C THR A 470 -13.72 5.57 27.19
N VAL A 471 -12.92 4.51 27.20
CA VAL A 471 -12.84 3.55 26.07
C VAL A 471 -13.64 2.31 26.45
N GLN A 472 -14.52 1.88 25.56
CA GLN A 472 -15.28 0.64 25.67
C GLN A 472 -14.81 -0.32 24.58
N ILE A 473 -14.37 -1.52 24.98
CA ILE A 473 -13.99 -2.61 24.09
C ILE A 473 -15.10 -3.65 24.13
N ASN A 474 -15.85 -3.75 23.03
CA ASN A 474 -17.06 -4.57 22.95
C ASN A 474 -16.76 -6.03 22.57
N SER A 475 -15.73 -6.25 21.75
CA SER A 475 -15.24 -7.59 21.45
C SER A 475 -13.75 -7.60 21.16
N ILE A 476 -13.12 -8.71 21.47
CA ILE A 476 -11.77 -9.07 21.04
C ILE A 476 -11.81 -10.54 20.63
N GLN A 477 -11.24 -10.83 19.49
CA GLN A 477 -11.07 -12.18 18.99
C GLN A 477 -9.65 -12.33 18.46
N VAL A 478 -8.97 -13.39 18.87
CA VAL A 478 -7.66 -13.79 18.35
C VAL A 478 -7.81 -15.19 17.79
N ASP A 479 -7.60 -15.32 16.49
CA ASP A 479 -7.73 -16.56 15.75
C ASP A 479 -6.39 -16.97 15.13
N GLU A 480 -6.05 -18.25 15.21
CA GLU A 480 -4.99 -18.85 14.39
C GLU A 480 -5.57 -19.18 13.02
N VAL A 481 -4.89 -18.77 11.96
CA VAL A 481 -5.23 -19.15 10.58
C VAL A 481 -4.81 -20.61 10.38
N ILE A 482 -5.79 -21.45 10.05
CA ILE A 482 -5.53 -22.82 9.62
C ILE A 482 -5.21 -22.74 8.14
N GLU A 483 -3.91 -22.78 7.80
CA GLU A 483 -3.50 -22.86 6.41
C GLU A 483 -3.96 -24.23 5.86
N GLU A 484 -4.79 -24.22 4.83
CA GLU A 484 -5.04 -25.44 4.08
C GLU A 484 -3.73 -25.90 3.49
N VAL A 485 -3.22 -27.03 3.94
CA VAL A 485 -2.22 -27.77 3.18
C VAL A 485 -2.92 -28.18 1.90
N PRO A 486 -2.52 -27.69 0.71
CA PRO A 486 -3.13 -28.14 -0.51
C PRO A 486 -3.01 -29.65 -0.60
N LEU A 487 -4.13 -30.35 -0.64
CA LEU A 487 -4.13 -31.79 -0.92
C LEU A 487 -3.51 -31.99 -2.30
N GLY A 488 -2.26 -32.45 -2.36
CA GLY A 488 -1.54 -32.71 -3.60
C GLY A 488 -0.39 -31.76 -3.93
N VAL A 489 0.00 -30.84 -3.05
CA VAL A 489 1.34 -30.26 -3.14
C VAL A 489 2.27 -31.30 -2.53
N GLU A 490 3.13 -31.90 -3.37
CA GLU A 490 4.35 -32.51 -2.90
C GLU A 490 4.96 -31.58 -1.85
N GLU A 491 5.41 -32.12 -0.72
CA GLU A 491 6.18 -31.35 0.27
C GLU A 491 7.16 -30.45 -0.49
N PRO A 492 7.36 -29.18 -0.10
CA PRO A 492 8.26 -28.30 -0.84
C PRO A 492 9.55 -29.10 -1.02
N LYS A 493 9.87 -29.45 -2.27
CA LYS A 493 11.14 -30.09 -2.61
C LYS A 493 12.17 -29.22 -1.92
N PHE A 494 12.88 -29.79 -0.97
CA PHE A 494 13.86 -29.05 -0.18
C PHE A 494 14.76 -28.32 -1.15
N VAL A 495 14.64 -26.99 -1.18
CA VAL A 495 15.41 -26.16 -2.10
C VAL A 495 16.87 -26.33 -1.69
N ASN A 496 17.63 -27.03 -2.52
CA ASN A 496 19.06 -27.07 -2.36
C ASN A 496 19.61 -25.65 -2.52
N ALA A 497 20.34 -25.16 -1.55
CA ALA A 497 21.02 -23.87 -1.63
C ALA A 497 22.53 -24.08 -1.65
N VAL A 498 23.20 -23.37 -2.53
CA VAL A 498 24.67 -23.45 -2.70
C VAL A 498 25.23 -22.03 -2.61
N PHE A 499 26.07 -21.78 -1.61
CA PHE A 499 26.66 -20.46 -1.38
C PHE A 499 28.03 -20.52 -0.66
N PRO A 500 28.83 -19.47 -0.66
CA PRO A 500 28.63 -18.23 -1.39
C PRO A 500 28.78 -18.41 -2.91
N ASN A 501 28.25 -17.48 -3.70
CA ASN A 501 28.48 -17.41 -5.12
C ASN A 501 28.55 -15.93 -5.54
N PRO A 502 29.70 -15.35 -5.88
CA PRO A 502 31.01 -16.02 -6.05
C PRO A 502 31.56 -16.70 -4.78
N PHE A 503 32.44 -17.68 -4.95
CA PHE A 503 33.09 -18.39 -3.86
C PHE A 503 34.62 -18.34 -3.99
N HIS A 504 35.32 -18.49 -2.84
CA HIS A 504 36.79 -18.62 -2.79
C HIS A 504 37.20 -20.04 -2.44
N ASP A 505 37.46 -20.33 -1.19
CA ASP A 505 38.03 -21.61 -0.77
C ASP A 505 37.01 -22.64 -0.26
N VAL A 506 35.78 -22.15 0.03
CA VAL A 506 34.74 -22.94 0.65
C VAL A 506 33.42 -22.76 -0.07
N LEU A 507 32.70 -23.84 -0.28
CA LEU A 507 31.34 -23.85 -0.81
C LEU A 507 30.41 -24.59 0.15
N GLN A 508 29.34 -23.97 0.56
CA GLN A 508 28.31 -24.57 1.41
C GLN A 508 27.17 -25.11 0.57
N VAL A 509 26.80 -26.34 0.79
CA VAL A 509 25.66 -27.00 0.15
C VAL A 509 24.63 -27.32 1.22
N HIS A 510 23.49 -26.63 1.19
CA HIS A 510 22.40 -26.83 2.13
C HIS A 510 21.28 -27.64 1.49
N GLY A 511 20.63 -28.48 2.28
CA GLY A 511 19.48 -29.27 1.90
C GLY A 511 19.32 -30.49 2.79
N ALA A 512 18.17 -31.15 2.73
CA ALA A 512 17.87 -32.32 3.58
C ALA A 512 18.10 -33.67 2.86
N GLY A 513 18.25 -34.72 3.63
CA GLY A 513 18.33 -36.09 3.14
C GLY A 513 19.67 -36.49 2.50
N GLU A 514 19.68 -37.69 1.94
CA GLU A 514 20.81 -38.22 1.19
C GLU A 514 20.74 -37.75 -0.27
N ARG A 515 21.86 -37.23 -0.79
CA ARG A 515 21.93 -36.68 -2.14
C ARG A 515 23.26 -37.01 -2.77
N PHE A 516 23.26 -37.10 -4.09
CA PHE A 516 24.48 -37.27 -4.86
C PHE A 516 24.91 -35.91 -5.42
N LEU A 517 26.11 -35.48 -5.10
CA LEU A 517 26.72 -34.22 -5.51
C LEU A 517 27.77 -34.47 -6.60
N ARG A 518 27.77 -33.61 -7.63
CA ARG A 518 28.76 -33.62 -8.69
C ARG A 518 29.19 -32.19 -9.00
N LEU A 519 30.48 -31.91 -8.99
CA LEU A 519 31.06 -30.64 -9.45
C LEU A 519 31.72 -30.87 -10.83
N ILE A 520 31.41 -30.00 -11.78
CA ILE A 520 31.86 -30.06 -13.16
C ILE A 520 32.54 -28.78 -13.61
N ASP A 521 33.49 -28.84 -14.53
CA ASP A 521 34.05 -27.66 -15.20
C ASP A 521 33.14 -27.18 -16.37
N VAL A 522 33.50 -26.07 -16.99
CA VAL A 522 32.75 -25.49 -18.14
C VAL A 522 32.67 -26.41 -19.37
N ARG A 523 33.48 -27.43 -19.45
CA ARG A 523 33.49 -28.45 -20.53
C ARG A 523 32.68 -29.69 -20.15
N GLY A 524 32.06 -29.71 -18.94
CA GLY A 524 31.28 -30.81 -18.44
C GLY A 524 32.11 -31.94 -17.84
N LYS A 525 33.46 -31.78 -17.67
CA LYS A 525 34.32 -32.75 -17.01
C LYS A 525 34.02 -32.76 -15.51
N ILE A 526 33.74 -33.92 -14.94
CA ILE A 526 33.55 -34.10 -13.52
C ILE A 526 34.89 -33.89 -12.79
N ILE A 527 34.91 -32.94 -11.85
CA ILE A 527 36.05 -32.63 -11.00
C ILE A 527 36.05 -33.55 -9.78
N PHE A 528 34.91 -33.62 -9.12
CA PHE A 528 34.65 -34.64 -8.09
C PHE A 528 33.16 -34.94 -8.00
N GLN A 529 32.84 -36.07 -7.35
CA GLN A 529 31.46 -36.43 -7.05
C GLN A 529 31.43 -37.27 -5.74
N GLN A 530 30.37 -37.08 -4.96
CA GLN A 530 30.20 -37.83 -3.69
C GLN A 530 28.73 -37.87 -3.27
N ALA A 531 28.37 -38.85 -2.45
CA ALA A 531 27.15 -38.85 -1.69
C ALA A 531 27.31 -37.90 -0.49
N ILE A 532 26.29 -37.09 -0.23
CA ILE A 532 26.23 -36.17 0.91
C ILE A 532 24.94 -36.40 1.68
N GLN A 533 24.96 -36.13 3.00
CA GLN A 533 23.78 -36.19 3.85
C GLN A 533 23.62 -34.87 4.62
N GLY A 534 22.47 -34.25 4.51
CA GLY A 534 22.22 -32.95 5.14
C GLY A 534 23.09 -31.83 4.56
N ASN A 535 23.36 -30.80 5.38
CA ASN A 535 24.22 -29.68 5.00
C ASN A 535 25.68 -30.10 4.95
N GLN A 536 26.39 -29.68 3.92
CA GLN A 536 27.83 -30.01 3.72
C GLN A 536 28.61 -28.73 3.40
N THR A 537 29.86 -28.73 3.87
CA THR A 537 30.87 -27.72 3.52
C THR A 537 31.92 -28.40 2.67
N LEU A 538 32.15 -27.91 1.48
CA LEU A 538 33.12 -28.42 0.53
C LEU A 538 34.38 -27.55 0.55
N ASP A 539 35.55 -28.13 0.73
CA ASP A 539 36.81 -27.45 0.47
C ASP A 539 37.08 -27.46 -1.03
N VAL A 540 37.11 -26.29 -1.63
CA VAL A 540 37.32 -26.04 -3.04
C VAL A 540 38.51 -25.10 -3.30
N SER A 541 39.38 -24.95 -2.27
CA SER A 541 40.56 -24.07 -2.30
C SER A 541 41.52 -24.40 -3.47
N GLN A 542 41.61 -25.66 -3.85
CA GLN A 542 42.49 -26.12 -4.94
C GLN A 542 41.94 -25.90 -6.35
N LEU A 543 40.72 -25.39 -6.48
CA LEU A 543 40.15 -25.11 -7.79
C LEU A 543 40.71 -23.79 -8.35
N PRO A 544 41.07 -23.71 -9.63
CA PRO A 544 41.41 -22.47 -10.28
C PRO A 544 40.21 -21.49 -10.32
N ALA A 545 40.49 -20.20 -10.39
CA ALA A 545 39.44 -19.19 -10.66
C ALA A 545 38.71 -19.51 -11.97
N GLY A 546 37.39 -19.40 -11.99
CA GLY A 546 36.60 -19.73 -13.18
C GLY A 546 35.16 -20.11 -12.89
N ILE A 547 34.44 -20.52 -13.94
CA ILE A 547 33.03 -20.94 -13.85
C ILE A 547 32.95 -22.47 -13.68
N TYR A 548 32.08 -22.88 -12.78
CA TYR A 548 31.80 -24.29 -12.46
C TYR A 548 30.30 -24.56 -12.46
N GLY A 549 29.94 -25.82 -12.64
CA GLY A 549 28.59 -26.34 -12.43
C GLY A 549 28.56 -27.28 -11.24
N LEU A 550 27.69 -27.04 -10.28
CA LEU A 550 27.39 -28.00 -9.23
C LEU A 550 26.03 -28.63 -9.53
N GLN A 551 25.98 -29.95 -9.49
CA GLN A 551 24.80 -30.76 -9.73
C GLN A 551 24.45 -31.53 -8.49
N LEU A 552 23.21 -31.44 -8.04
CA LEU A 552 22.67 -32.18 -6.89
C LEU A 552 21.51 -33.07 -7.36
N LYS A 553 21.46 -34.30 -6.84
CA LYS A 553 20.39 -35.24 -7.14
C LYS A 553 19.99 -36.01 -5.89
N ALA A 554 18.72 -35.95 -5.49
CA ALA A 554 18.18 -36.89 -4.49
C ALA A 554 17.82 -38.23 -5.13
N GLU A 555 17.61 -39.25 -4.31
CA GLU A 555 17.21 -40.58 -4.79
C GLU A 555 15.90 -40.48 -5.58
N ASN A 556 15.88 -41.01 -6.80
CA ASN A 556 14.74 -40.96 -7.74
C ASN A 556 14.38 -39.58 -8.37
N GLU A 557 15.24 -38.56 -8.28
CA GLU A 557 15.04 -37.27 -8.89
C GLU A 557 15.99 -37.00 -10.08
N THR A 558 15.73 -35.88 -10.80
CA THR A 558 16.65 -35.35 -11.82
C THR A 558 17.71 -34.47 -11.17
N PHE A 559 18.85 -34.24 -11.84
CA PHE A 559 19.85 -33.32 -11.35
C PHE A 559 19.36 -31.88 -11.35
N GLU A 560 19.44 -31.22 -10.21
CA GLU A 560 19.38 -29.78 -10.07
C GLU A 560 20.78 -29.20 -10.31
N SER A 561 20.91 -28.12 -11.09
CA SER A 561 22.20 -27.56 -11.49
C SER A 561 22.35 -26.11 -11.05
N PHE A 562 23.50 -25.79 -10.46
CA PHE A 562 23.88 -24.45 -10.00
C PHE A 562 25.11 -23.99 -10.79
N LYS A 563 25.05 -22.77 -11.34
CA LYS A 563 26.21 -22.11 -11.93
C LYS A 563 26.97 -21.36 -10.85
N LEU A 564 28.25 -21.63 -10.71
CA LEU A 564 29.11 -21.10 -9.65
C LEU A 564 30.29 -20.35 -10.28
N LEU A 565 30.71 -19.25 -9.62
CA LEU A 565 31.90 -18.48 -9.98
C LEU A 565 32.93 -18.58 -8.85
N LYS A 566 34.11 -19.10 -9.15
CA LYS A 566 35.30 -19.09 -8.26
C LYS A 566 36.10 -17.83 -8.56
N GLU A 567 36.35 -17.00 -7.55
CA GLU A 567 37.27 -15.84 -7.56
C GLU A 567 38.65 -16.19 -7.00
#